data_2b085077e8b5d5fa7eabff843cbdf090
#
_entry.id   2b085077e8b5d5fa7eabff843cbdf090
#
_cell.length_a   1.000
_cell.length_b   1.000
_cell.length_c   1.000
_cell.angle_alpha   90.00
_cell.angle_beta   90.00
_cell.angle_gamma   90.00
#
_symmetry.space_group_name_H-M   'P 1'
#
loop_
_entity.id
_entity.type
_entity.pdbx_description
1 polymer ?
#
loop_
_entity_poly.entity_id
_entity_poly.type
_entity_poly.pdbx_seq_one_letter_code
_entity_poly.pdbx_strand_id
1 'polypeptide(L)'
;MICIPKSEFQERIIRIQAEMEKADIDAIAVYGDEYRKENLRYVCNFWPIFERGICVIPKCGKPVLAGAPEGEKYAREMSVWEDYHNVKEFACVSVPEEIDYPLATFATLKDILNSALNGGKKLGLVVYFDIPHHIMQRLKDAVSGIEIVDAGSIINRLRIIKSANEIACLKEAGRQACEGYKKLLEYAVDGNPETMAAGAAEGAA
;
A
#
# COMPACT_ATOMS: atom_id res chain seq x y z
N MET A 1 15.51 15.77 -4.92
CA MET A 1 14.16 15.14 -5.07
C MET A 1 13.42 15.32 -3.75
N ILE A 2 12.19 15.84 -3.78
CA ILE A 2 11.36 15.99 -2.58
C ILE A 2 10.75 14.61 -2.28
N CYS A 3 10.97 14.11 -1.07
CA CYS A 3 10.43 12.82 -0.63
C CYS A 3 10.11 12.86 0.87
N ILE A 4 9.24 11.95 1.31
CA ILE A 4 8.94 11.77 2.73
C ILE A 4 10.07 10.91 3.34
N PRO A 5 10.74 11.37 4.41
CA PRO A 5 11.86 10.64 5.01
C PRO A 5 11.37 9.37 5.75
N LYS A 6 12.24 8.35 5.84
CA LYS A 6 11.97 7.08 6.54
C LYS A 6 11.55 7.30 8.01
N SER A 7 12.11 8.30 8.67
CA SER A 7 11.74 8.66 10.05
C SER A 7 10.26 9.03 10.20
N GLU A 8 9.67 9.72 9.21
CA GLU A 8 8.25 10.05 9.26
C GLU A 8 7.37 8.80 9.15
N PHE A 9 7.75 7.82 8.33
CA PHE A 9 7.03 6.53 8.31
C PHE A 9 7.12 5.80 9.65
N GLN A 10 8.28 5.85 10.32
CA GLN A 10 8.44 5.30 11.67
C GLN A 10 7.50 5.98 12.67
N GLU A 11 7.40 7.30 12.64
CA GLU A 11 6.46 8.07 13.49
C GLU A 11 5.00 7.75 13.17
N ARG A 12 4.65 7.52 11.89
CA ARG A 12 3.30 7.09 11.48
C ARG A 12 2.95 5.75 12.10
N ILE A 13 3.87 4.78 12.07
CA ILE A 13 3.66 3.46 12.68
C ILE A 13 3.47 3.59 14.19
N ILE A 14 4.30 4.36 14.89
CA ILE A 14 4.14 4.58 16.34
C ILE A 14 2.76 5.17 16.66
N ARG A 15 2.29 6.15 15.86
CA ARG A 15 0.95 6.72 16.05
C ARG A 15 -0.17 5.71 15.77
N ILE A 16 -0.02 4.86 14.75
CA ILE A 16 -0.97 3.79 14.45
C ILE A 16 -1.02 2.81 15.61
N GLN A 17 0.12 2.36 16.12
CA GLN A 17 0.22 1.44 17.26
C GLN A 17 -0.43 2.02 18.54
N ALA A 18 -0.28 3.30 18.79
CA ALA A 18 -0.96 3.97 19.90
C ALA A 18 -2.49 4.00 19.74
N GLU A 19 -3.00 4.15 18.52
CA GLU A 19 -4.45 4.04 18.26
C GLU A 19 -4.96 2.59 18.31
N MET A 20 -4.13 1.61 17.91
CA MET A 20 -4.43 0.19 18.06
C MET A 20 -4.61 -0.19 19.53
N GLU A 21 -3.74 0.31 20.40
CA GLU A 21 -3.85 0.06 21.85
C GLU A 21 -5.18 0.58 22.42
N LYS A 22 -5.60 1.80 22.03
CA LYS A 22 -6.88 2.37 22.44
C LYS A 22 -8.10 1.59 21.94
N ALA A 23 -7.97 0.98 20.76
CA ALA A 23 -9.03 0.20 20.11
C ALA A 23 -8.99 -1.30 20.47
N ASP A 24 -8.03 -1.71 21.31
CA ASP A 24 -7.78 -3.10 21.67
C ASP A 24 -7.61 -4.00 20.43
N ILE A 25 -6.77 -3.54 19.47
CA ILE A 25 -6.42 -4.26 18.23
C ILE A 25 -4.99 -4.78 18.35
N ASP A 26 -4.76 -6.06 18.07
CA ASP A 26 -3.47 -6.72 18.26
C ASP A 26 -2.55 -6.60 17.02
N ALA A 27 -3.13 -6.57 15.83
CA ALA A 27 -2.42 -6.28 14.58
C ALA A 27 -3.35 -5.56 13.61
N ILE A 28 -2.78 -4.72 12.73
CA ILE A 28 -3.50 -4.12 11.60
C ILE A 28 -2.89 -4.61 10.30
N ALA A 29 -3.74 -5.05 9.38
CA ALA A 29 -3.37 -5.39 8.02
C ALA A 29 -3.91 -4.33 7.07
N VAL A 30 -3.01 -3.61 6.38
CA VAL A 30 -3.33 -2.57 5.41
C VAL A 30 -3.21 -3.16 4.03
N TYR A 31 -4.35 -3.43 3.41
CA TYR A 31 -4.44 -3.96 2.05
C TYR A 31 -4.26 -2.85 1.00
N GLY A 32 -3.69 -3.20 -0.15
CA GLY A 32 -3.61 -2.34 -1.33
C GLY A 32 -3.55 -3.13 -2.63
N ASP A 33 -4.10 -2.53 -3.67
CA ASP A 33 -4.05 -2.97 -5.06
C ASP A 33 -3.91 -1.75 -5.99
N GLU A 34 -4.00 -1.91 -7.29
CA GLU A 34 -3.87 -0.81 -8.26
C GLU A 34 -4.87 0.33 -8.03
N TYR A 35 -6.05 0.03 -7.47
CA TYR A 35 -7.13 1.00 -7.23
C TYR A 35 -7.12 1.58 -5.81
N ARG A 36 -6.63 0.82 -4.81
CA ARG A 36 -6.71 1.14 -3.37
C ARG A 36 -5.32 1.14 -2.76
N LYS A 37 -4.49 2.04 -3.21
CA LYS A 37 -3.06 2.10 -2.86
C LYS A 37 -2.70 3.16 -1.83
N GLU A 38 -3.58 4.11 -1.57
CA GLU A 38 -3.28 5.29 -0.75
C GLU A 38 -2.95 4.97 0.71
N ASN A 39 -3.64 4.00 1.33
CA ASN A 39 -3.38 3.58 2.70
C ASN A 39 -2.09 2.78 2.81
N LEU A 40 -1.86 1.87 1.86
CA LEU A 40 -0.63 1.09 1.79
C LEU A 40 0.58 2.02 1.57
N ARG A 41 0.47 2.97 0.63
CA ARG A 41 1.50 3.98 0.40
C ARG A 41 1.79 4.81 1.65
N TYR A 42 0.76 5.19 2.41
CA TYR A 42 0.91 5.99 3.63
C TYR A 42 1.75 5.28 4.70
N VAL A 43 1.61 3.96 4.85
CA VAL A 43 2.29 3.20 5.90
C VAL A 43 3.64 2.64 5.47
N CYS A 44 3.90 2.41 4.17
CA CYS A 44 5.13 1.75 3.73
C CYS A 44 5.81 2.36 2.49
N ASN A 45 5.27 3.43 1.91
CA ASN A 45 5.74 4.06 0.66
C ASN A 45 5.69 3.13 -0.58
N PHE A 46 5.03 2.00 -0.48
CA PHE A 46 4.82 1.08 -1.60
C PHE A 46 3.35 1.10 -2.03
N TRP A 47 3.11 0.93 -3.32
CA TRP A 47 1.79 0.69 -3.89
C TRP A 47 1.91 -0.27 -5.05
N PRO A 48 1.06 -1.31 -5.10
CA PRO A 48 0.99 -2.22 -6.23
C PRO A 48 0.65 -1.48 -7.53
N ILE A 49 1.21 -1.93 -8.66
CA ILE A 49 0.91 -1.37 -9.99
C ILE A 49 -0.29 -2.11 -10.58
N PHE A 50 -0.26 -3.44 -10.55
CA PHE A 50 -1.32 -4.34 -11.03
C PHE A 50 -1.52 -5.56 -10.11
N GLU A 51 -0.56 -5.83 -9.25
CA GLU A 51 -0.57 -6.90 -8.26
C GLU A 51 -1.30 -6.47 -6.98
N ARG A 52 -1.17 -7.25 -5.92
CA ARG A 52 -1.72 -6.97 -4.59
C ARG A 52 -0.63 -6.98 -3.55
N GLY A 53 -0.86 -6.24 -2.48
CA GLY A 53 0.05 -6.20 -1.34
C GLY A 53 -0.67 -5.91 -0.04
N ILE A 54 0.00 -6.23 1.05
CA ILE A 54 -0.47 -5.96 2.41
C ILE A 54 0.71 -5.54 3.27
N CYS A 55 0.51 -4.51 4.09
CA CYS A 55 1.44 -4.15 5.15
C CYS A 55 0.83 -4.54 6.49
N VAL A 56 1.46 -5.45 7.20
CA VAL A 56 1.00 -5.94 8.49
C VAL A 56 1.76 -5.21 9.59
N ILE A 57 1.03 -4.50 10.44
CA ILE A 57 1.55 -3.68 11.53
C ILE A 57 1.21 -4.40 12.84
N PRO A 58 2.20 -4.98 13.55
CA PRO A 58 1.98 -5.57 14.87
C PRO A 58 1.74 -4.48 15.94
N LYS A 59 1.14 -4.83 17.05
CA LYS A 59 0.96 -3.92 18.21
C LYS A 59 2.29 -3.36 18.71
N CYS A 60 3.37 -4.14 18.61
CA CYS A 60 4.73 -3.74 18.94
C CYS A 60 5.71 -4.24 17.89
N GLY A 61 6.72 -3.43 17.53
CA GLY A 61 7.74 -3.80 16.56
C GLY A 61 7.55 -3.15 15.19
N LYS A 62 8.28 -3.69 14.21
CA LYS A 62 8.28 -3.14 12.85
C LYS A 62 7.20 -3.80 11.98
N PRO A 63 6.65 -3.07 11.00
CA PRO A 63 5.76 -3.66 10.00
C PRO A 63 6.47 -4.68 9.12
N VAL A 64 5.68 -5.62 8.61
CA VAL A 64 6.05 -6.60 7.60
C VAL A 64 5.25 -6.31 6.32
N LEU A 65 5.91 -6.28 5.18
CA LEU A 65 5.28 -6.11 3.88
C LEU A 65 5.19 -7.46 3.18
N ALA A 66 4.03 -7.79 2.66
CA ALA A 66 3.82 -8.96 1.82
C ALA A 66 3.16 -8.58 0.50
N GLY A 67 3.57 -9.21 -0.58
CA GLY A 67 3.06 -8.93 -1.91
C GLY A 67 3.27 -10.08 -2.88
N ALA A 68 3.01 -9.80 -4.13
CA ALA A 68 3.19 -10.74 -5.22
C ALA A 68 4.67 -10.82 -5.66
N PRO A 69 5.14 -11.99 -6.13
CA PRO A 69 6.52 -12.15 -6.58
C PRO A 69 6.86 -11.29 -7.79
N GLU A 70 5.93 -11.04 -8.69
CA GLU A 70 6.12 -10.16 -9.84
C GLU A 70 6.40 -8.70 -9.47
N GLY A 71 5.91 -8.25 -8.30
CA GLY A 71 6.14 -6.92 -7.75
C GLY A 71 7.33 -6.81 -6.79
N GLU A 72 8.01 -7.92 -6.45
CA GLU A 72 9.02 -7.97 -5.38
C GLU A 72 10.13 -6.92 -5.55
N LYS A 73 10.73 -6.84 -6.73
CA LYS A 73 11.83 -5.90 -6.98
C LYS A 73 11.38 -4.46 -6.75
N TYR A 74 10.24 -4.08 -7.32
CA TYR A 74 9.67 -2.75 -7.15
C TYR A 74 9.30 -2.47 -5.68
N ALA A 75 8.69 -3.44 -5.00
CA ALA A 75 8.35 -3.31 -3.60
C ALA A 75 9.58 -3.08 -2.71
N ARG A 76 10.68 -3.82 -2.95
CA ARG A 76 11.94 -3.65 -2.20
C ARG A 76 12.63 -2.31 -2.46
N GLU A 77 12.52 -1.77 -3.67
CA GLU A 77 13.09 -0.47 -4.02
C GLU A 77 12.27 0.70 -3.45
N MET A 78 10.95 0.57 -3.42
CA MET A 78 10.05 1.66 -3.02
C MET A 78 9.73 1.66 -1.53
N SER A 79 9.61 0.48 -0.90
CA SER A 79 9.23 0.38 0.50
C SER A 79 10.32 0.93 1.44
N VAL A 80 9.85 1.60 2.50
CA VAL A 80 10.72 2.02 3.61
C VAL A 80 11.02 0.87 4.59
N TRP A 81 10.30 -0.26 4.46
CA TRP A 81 10.48 -1.45 5.28
C TRP A 81 11.22 -2.52 4.50
N GLU A 82 12.21 -3.12 5.14
CA GLU A 82 13.11 -4.10 4.51
C GLU A 82 12.53 -5.53 4.54
N ASP A 83 11.62 -5.79 5.49
CA ASP A 83 11.00 -7.11 5.66
C ASP A 83 9.85 -7.29 4.66
N TYR A 84 10.15 -7.93 3.54
CA TYR A 84 9.21 -8.21 2.45
C TYR A 84 9.16 -9.71 2.17
N HIS A 85 7.95 -10.24 2.05
CA HIS A 85 7.66 -11.63 1.73
C HIS A 85 6.78 -11.77 0.49
N ASN A 86 7.10 -12.74 -0.36
CA ASN A 86 6.20 -13.15 -1.44
C ASN A 86 5.11 -14.05 -0.87
N VAL A 87 3.88 -13.80 -1.31
CA VAL A 87 2.69 -14.56 -0.92
C VAL A 87 1.91 -14.95 -2.16
N LYS A 88 1.66 -16.26 -2.35
CA LYS A 88 0.97 -16.78 -3.55
C LYS A 88 -0.42 -16.19 -3.75
N GLU A 89 -1.13 -15.91 -2.66
CA GLU A 89 -2.49 -15.36 -2.68
C GLU A 89 -2.59 -13.95 -3.30
N PHE A 90 -1.46 -13.24 -3.41
CA PHE A 90 -1.40 -11.91 -3.99
C PHE A 90 -0.89 -11.87 -5.43
N ALA A 91 -0.42 -13.01 -5.96
CA ALA A 91 0.02 -13.10 -7.34
C ALA A 91 -1.08 -12.67 -8.32
N CYS A 92 -0.67 -12.02 -9.41
CA CYS A 92 -1.59 -11.59 -10.45
C CYS A 92 -2.06 -12.79 -11.30
N VAL A 93 -3.20 -12.61 -11.97
CA VAL A 93 -3.76 -13.61 -12.90
C VAL A 93 -2.84 -13.98 -14.07
N SER A 94 -1.81 -13.20 -14.34
CA SER A 94 -0.80 -13.52 -15.37
C SER A 94 0.10 -14.70 -14.97
N VAL A 95 0.08 -15.08 -13.67
CA VAL A 95 0.82 -16.22 -13.16
C VAL A 95 -0.16 -17.24 -12.62
N PRO A 96 -0.41 -18.32 -13.35
CA PRO A 96 -1.29 -19.39 -12.88
C PRO A 96 -0.81 -19.91 -11.52
N GLU A 97 -1.77 -20.17 -10.61
CA GLU A 97 -1.48 -20.70 -9.26
C GLU A 97 -0.70 -22.02 -9.29
N GLU A 98 -0.74 -22.73 -10.42
CA GLU A 98 -0.07 -24.01 -10.66
C GLU A 98 1.39 -23.87 -11.11
N ILE A 99 1.84 -22.67 -11.47
CA ILE A 99 3.23 -22.42 -11.81
C ILE A 99 4.01 -22.07 -10.55
N ASP A 100 4.88 -22.99 -10.11
CA ASP A 100 5.87 -22.68 -9.11
C ASP A 100 6.88 -21.70 -9.69
N TYR A 101 7.06 -20.56 -9.03
CA TYR A 101 8.16 -19.66 -9.30
C TYR A 101 9.46 -20.27 -8.80
N PRO A 102 10.31 -20.82 -9.66
CA PRO A 102 11.50 -21.56 -9.19
C PRO A 102 12.54 -20.67 -8.50
N LEU A 103 12.40 -19.34 -8.63
CA LEU A 103 13.33 -18.36 -8.07
C LEU A 103 12.73 -17.53 -6.92
N ALA A 104 11.47 -17.74 -6.55
CA ALA A 104 10.82 -17.02 -5.47
C ALA A 104 10.64 -17.92 -4.23
N THR A 105 10.99 -17.39 -3.08
CA THR A 105 10.65 -17.99 -1.78
C THR A 105 9.33 -17.42 -1.32
N PHE A 106 8.38 -18.29 -0.95
CA PHE A 106 7.06 -17.90 -0.49
C PHE A 106 6.93 -18.06 1.03
N ALA A 107 6.35 -17.05 1.66
CA ALA A 107 5.77 -17.16 2.99
C ALA A 107 4.27 -17.43 2.89
N THR A 108 3.64 -17.85 3.97
CA THR A 108 2.19 -17.96 4.04
C THR A 108 1.58 -16.74 4.72
N LEU A 109 0.40 -16.31 4.26
CA LEU A 109 -0.36 -15.26 4.96
C LEU A 109 -0.59 -15.63 6.42
N LYS A 110 -0.80 -16.91 6.70
CA LYS A 110 -1.00 -17.43 8.05
C LYS A 110 0.20 -17.14 8.95
N ASP A 111 1.41 -17.42 8.51
CA ASP A 111 2.61 -17.23 9.33
C ASP A 111 2.86 -15.75 9.57
N ILE A 112 2.71 -14.91 8.55
CA ILE A 112 2.87 -13.46 8.66
C ILE A 112 1.87 -12.86 9.64
N LEU A 113 0.59 -13.19 9.50
CA LEU A 113 -0.47 -12.64 10.36
C LEU A 113 -0.36 -13.15 11.79
N ASN A 114 -0.09 -14.45 11.99
CA ASN A 114 0.07 -15.03 13.33
C ASN A 114 1.32 -14.47 14.05
N SER A 115 2.41 -14.24 13.33
CA SER A 115 3.60 -13.59 13.87
C SER A 115 3.29 -12.17 14.36
N ALA A 116 2.55 -11.40 13.56
CA ALA A 116 2.16 -10.04 13.91
C ALA A 116 1.14 -9.98 15.06
N LEU A 117 0.20 -10.91 15.11
CA LEU A 117 -0.78 -11.05 16.19
C LEU A 117 -0.13 -11.47 17.52
N ASN A 118 0.95 -12.24 17.47
CA ASN A 118 1.72 -12.70 18.64
C ASN A 118 0.82 -13.26 19.77
N GLY A 119 -0.14 -14.12 19.41
CA GLY A 119 -1.13 -14.68 20.35
C GLY A 119 -2.35 -13.81 20.62
N GLY A 120 -2.40 -12.59 20.07
CA GLY A 120 -3.59 -11.74 20.09
C GLY A 120 -4.74 -12.33 19.29
N LYS A 121 -5.94 -11.78 19.48
CA LYS A 121 -7.19 -12.33 18.94
C LYS A 121 -8.00 -11.36 18.11
N LYS A 122 -7.49 -10.14 17.87
CA LYS A 122 -8.19 -9.11 17.11
C LYS A 122 -7.31 -8.53 16.01
N LEU A 123 -7.70 -8.74 14.75
CA LEU A 123 -7.06 -8.23 13.55
C LEU A 123 -7.89 -7.08 12.97
N GLY A 124 -7.31 -5.89 12.90
CA GLY A 124 -7.88 -4.77 12.16
C GLY A 124 -7.58 -4.89 10.67
N LEU A 125 -8.57 -4.74 9.81
CA LEU A 125 -8.36 -4.61 8.36
C LEU A 125 -8.62 -3.18 7.91
N VAL A 126 -7.68 -2.61 7.17
CA VAL A 126 -7.87 -1.34 6.47
C VAL A 126 -8.34 -1.64 5.05
N VAL A 127 -9.29 -0.83 4.54
CA VAL A 127 -10.03 -1.11 3.29
C VAL A 127 -11.01 -2.30 3.43
N TYR A 128 -11.50 -2.55 4.63
CA TYR A 128 -12.32 -3.71 5.00
C TYR A 128 -13.49 -4.01 4.05
N PHE A 129 -14.24 -2.97 3.62
CA PHE A 129 -15.42 -3.12 2.78
C PHE A 129 -15.10 -3.28 1.27
N ASP A 130 -13.87 -2.95 0.87
CA ASP A 130 -13.45 -2.94 -0.53
C ASP A 130 -12.43 -4.03 -0.87
N ILE A 131 -12.04 -4.86 0.11
CA ILE A 131 -11.16 -6.02 -0.15
C ILE A 131 -11.90 -7.01 -1.05
N PRO A 132 -11.32 -7.45 -2.18
CA PRO A 132 -11.93 -8.47 -3.03
C PRO A 132 -12.32 -9.72 -2.24
N HIS A 133 -13.52 -10.26 -2.51
CA HIS A 133 -14.10 -11.36 -1.73
C HIS A 133 -13.15 -12.54 -1.55
N HIS A 134 -12.46 -12.95 -2.63
CA HIS A 134 -11.51 -14.08 -2.57
C HIS A 134 -10.31 -13.80 -1.64
N ILE A 135 -9.80 -12.54 -1.60
CA ILE A 135 -8.74 -12.14 -0.68
C ILE A 135 -9.24 -12.10 0.77
N MET A 136 -10.44 -11.55 0.99
CA MET A 136 -11.06 -11.55 2.31
C MET A 136 -11.21 -12.98 2.84
N GLN A 137 -11.60 -13.93 1.97
CA GLN A 137 -11.71 -15.35 2.36
C GLN A 137 -10.34 -15.92 2.75
N ARG A 138 -9.29 -15.69 1.97
CA ARG A 138 -7.91 -16.12 2.29
C ARG A 138 -7.41 -15.52 3.61
N LEU A 139 -7.71 -14.24 3.87
CA LEU A 139 -7.38 -13.62 5.16
C LEU A 139 -8.11 -14.29 6.33
N LYS A 140 -9.40 -14.57 6.20
CA LYS A 140 -10.20 -15.28 7.21
C LYS A 140 -9.67 -16.69 7.47
N ASP A 141 -9.33 -17.42 6.43
CA ASP A 141 -8.79 -18.77 6.54
C ASP A 141 -7.41 -18.77 7.24
N ALA A 142 -6.58 -17.75 6.95
CA ALA A 142 -5.27 -17.61 7.56
C ALA A 142 -5.33 -17.35 9.07
N VAL A 143 -6.38 -16.65 9.56
CA VAL A 143 -6.54 -16.27 10.97
C VAL A 143 -7.79 -16.88 11.59
N SER A 144 -8.04 -18.17 11.34
CA SER A 144 -9.21 -18.87 11.88
C SER A 144 -9.32 -18.72 13.40
N GLY A 145 -10.48 -18.30 13.88
CA GLY A 145 -10.74 -18.06 15.32
C GLY A 145 -10.28 -16.68 15.83
N ILE A 146 -9.81 -15.80 14.97
CA ILE A 146 -9.45 -14.41 15.27
C ILE A 146 -10.62 -13.49 14.89
N GLU A 147 -10.92 -12.52 15.72
CA GLU A 147 -11.89 -11.47 15.40
C GLU A 147 -11.30 -10.53 14.35
N ILE A 148 -12.00 -10.31 13.25
CA ILE A 148 -11.60 -9.37 12.21
C ILE A 148 -12.52 -8.15 12.27
N VAL A 149 -11.93 -6.95 12.42
CA VAL A 149 -12.66 -5.69 12.55
C VAL A 149 -12.21 -4.67 11.51
N ASP A 150 -13.09 -3.71 11.17
CA ASP A 150 -12.69 -2.55 10.36
C ASP A 150 -11.80 -1.61 11.15
N ALA A 151 -10.59 -1.36 10.65
CA ALA A 151 -9.62 -0.42 11.20
C ALA A 151 -9.35 0.79 10.29
N GLY A 152 -10.11 0.95 9.22
CA GLY A 152 -9.93 2.04 8.25
C GLY A 152 -9.97 3.42 8.88
N SER A 153 -10.82 3.63 9.88
CA SER A 153 -10.94 4.90 10.59
C SER A 153 -9.67 5.34 11.30
N ILE A 154 -8.82 4.41 11.76
CA ILE A 154 -7.54 4.70 12.44
C ILE A 154 -6.60 5.40 11.46
N ILE A 155 -6.35 4.79 10.31
CA ILE A 155 -5.42 5.35 9.30
C ILE A 155 -6.01 6.62 8.67
N ASN A 156 -7.30 6.63 8.38
CA ASN A 156 -7.95 7.79 7.78
C ASN A 156 -7.84 9.05 8.65
N ARG A 157 -8.05 8.95 9.96
CA ARG A 157 -7.88 10.09 10.88
C ARG A 157 -6.44 10.63 10.87
N LEU A 158 -5.43 9.76 10.84
CA LEU A 158 -4.04 10.17 10.79
C LEU A 158 -3.65 10.83 9.46
N ARG A 159 -4.30 10.45 8.35
CA ARG A 159 -4.08 11.00 7.00
C ARG A 159 -4.77 12.35 6.76
N ILE A 160 -5.81 12.70 7.51
CA ILE A 160 -6.55 13.95 7.31
C ILE A 160 -5.63 15.17 7.45
N ILE A 161 -4.79 15.20 8.48
CA ILE A 161 -3.85 16.30 8.72
C ILE A 161 -2.50 15.93 8.10
N LYS A 162 -2.08 16.71 7.09
CA LYS A 162 -0.85 16.47 6.33
C LYS A 162 0.35 16.99 7.08
N SER A 163 1.44 16.22 7.03
CA SER A 163 2.74 16.69 7.52
C SER A 163 3.33 17.78 6.62
N ALA A 164 4.37 18.46 7.11
CA ALA A 164 5.12 19.43 6.31
C ALA A 164 5.74 18.77 5.06
N ASN A 165 6.23 17.53 5.17
CA ASN A 165 6.81 16.79 4.06
C ASN A 165 5.74 16.37 3.04
N GLU A 166 4.55 15.93 3.48
CA GLU A 166 3.41 15.65 2.60
C GLU A 166 2.97 16.91 1.84
N ILE A 167 2.91 18.06 2.52
CA ILE A 167 2.58 19.34 1.89
C ILE A 167 3.63 19.73 0.86
N ALA A 168 4.93 19.52 1.14
CA ALA A 168 6.00 19.79 0.18
C ALA A 168 5.87 18.91 -1.07
N CYS A 169 5.60 17.61 -0.90
CA CYS A 169 5.34 16.69 -2.02
C CYS A 169 4.11 17.11 -2.84
N LEU A 170 3.01 17.50 -2.18
CA LEU A 170 1.78 17.95 -2.85
C LEU A 170 2.00 19.26 -3.64
N LYS A 171 2.77 20.20 -3.09
CA LYS A 171 3.13 21.45 -3.80
C LYS A 171 3.95 21.17 -5.06
N GLU A 172 4.93 20.27 -4.98
CA GLU A 172 5.74 19.89 -6.14
C GLU A 172 4.92 19.15 -7.19
N ALA A 173 4.07 18.20 -6.79
CA ALA A 173 3.16 17.53 -7.71
C ALA A 173 2.20 18.54 -8.39
N GLY A 174 1.70 19.52 -7.63
CA GLY A 174 0.87 20.61 -8.19
C GLY A 174 1.63 21.47 -9.18
N ARG A 175 2.90 21.79 -8.91
CA ARG A 175 3.76 22.52 -9.84
C ARG A 175 3.94 21.75 -11.16
N GLN A 176 4.28 20.47 -11.09
CA GLN A 176 4.44 19.62 -12.27
C GLN A 176 3.13 19.51 -13.06
N ALA A 177 2.01 19.27 -12.39
CA ALA A 177 0.69 19.25 -13.03
C ALA A 177 0.35 20.58 -13.75
N CYS A 178 0.73 21.73 -13.17
CA CYS A 178 0.55 23.03 -13.82
C CYS A 178 1.40 23.18 -15.09
N GLU A 179 2.64 22.69 -15.09
CA GLU A 179 3.49 22.74 -16.29
C GLU A 179 2.92 21.84 -17.40
N GLY A 180 2.50 20.60 -17.05
CA GLY A 180 1.79 19.73 -17.97
C GLY A 180 0.53 20.35 -18.56
N TYR A 181 -0.29 20.98 -17.71
CA TYR A 181 -1.53 21.64 -18.14
C TYR A 181 -1.27 22.83 -19.08
N LYS A 182 -0.24 23.63 -18.84
CA LYS A 182 0.15 24.70 -19.77
C LYS A 182 0.48 24.13 -21.16
N LYS A 183 1.23 23.05 -21.22
CA LYS A 183 1.56 22.40 -22.48
C LYS A 183 0.33 21.75 -23.13
N LEU A 184 -0.58 21.17 -22.35
CA LEU A 184 -1.85 20.70 -22.88
C LEU A 184 -2.59 21.82 -23.65
N LEU A 185 -2.73 22.99 -23.05
CA LEU A 185 -3.43 24.13 -23.67
C LEU A 185 -2.73 24.66 -24.93
N GLU A 186 -1.39 24.62 -24.95
CA GLU A 186 -0.57 25.05 -26.10
C GLU A 186 -0.83 24.19 -27.34
N TYR A 187 -1.05 22.87 -27.15
CA TYR A 187 -1.21 21.90 -28.21
C TYR A 187 -2.67 21.46 -28.47
N ALA A 188 -3.59 21.73 -27.56
CA ALA A 188 -5.01 21.43 -27.71
C ALA A 188 -5.71 22.50 -28.59
N VAL A 189 -5.29 22.60 -29.84
CA VAL A 189 -5.80 23.55 -30.84
C VAL A 189 -6.40 22.82 -32.02
N ASP A 190 -7.29 23.48 -32.74
CA ASP A 190 -7.96 22.90 -33.90
C ASP A 190 -6.91 22.41 -34.96
N GLY A 191 -7.14 21.20 -35.46
CA GLY A 191 -6.26 20.54 -36.40
C GLY A 191 -5.16 19.65 -35.78
N ASN A 192 -4.91 19.75 -34.47
CA ASN A 192 -3.99 18.85 -33.78
C ASN A 192 -4.73 17.59 -33.28
N PRO A 193 -4.13 16.40 -33.41
CA PRO A 193 -4.68 15.20 -32.77
C PRO A 193 -4.54 15.26 -31.24
N GLU A 194 -5.49 14.68 -30.50
CA GLU A 194 -5.47 14.60 -29.01
C GLU A 194 -4.16 14.04 -28.46
N THR A 195 -3.58 13.05 -29.13
CA THR A 195 -2.32 12.40 -28.73
C THR A 195 -1.13 13.37 -28.72
N MET A 196 -1.16 14.42 -29.56
CA MET A 196 -0.13 15.46 -29.54
C MET A 196 -0.21 16.33 -28.27
N ALA A 197 -1.43 16.74 -27.89
CA ALA A 197 -1.64 17.50 -26.68
C ALA A 197 -1.34 16.67 -25.42
N ALA A 198 -1.76 15.39 -25.39
CA ALA A 198 -1.46 14.48 -24.29
C ALA A 198 0.05 14.23 -24.15
N GLY A 199 0.75 13.91 -25.23
CA GLY A 199 2.19 13.68 -25.20
C GLY A 199 3.01 14.92 -24.80
N ALA A 200 2.58 16.12 -25.22
CA ALA A 200 3.22 17.38 -24.80
C ALA A 200 3.02 17.64 -23.28
N ALA A 201 1.82 17.34 -22.76
CA ALA A 201 1.52 17.48 -21.35
C ALA A 201 2.34 16.50 -20.48
N GLU A 202 2.37 15.23 -20.85
CA GLU A 202 3.12 14.18 -20.16
C GLU A 202 4.63 14.43 -20.20
N GLY A 203 5.17 14.93 -21.32
CA GLY A 203 6.58 15.24 -21.44
C GLY A 203 7.03 16.47 -20.65
N ALA A 204 6.10 17.32 -20.20
CA ALA A 204 6.38 18.54 -19.44
C ALA A 204 6.14 18.39 -17.92
N ALA A 205 5.39 17.37 -17.50
CA ALA A 205 5.09 17.07 -16.11
C ALA A 205 6.23 16.26 -15.46
#